data_18f2b596fc536a02c01f37287a21e425
#
_entry.id   18f2b596fc536a02c01f37287a21e425
#
_cell.length_a   1.000
_cell.length_b   1.000
_cell.length_c   1.000
_cell.angle_alpha   90.00
_cell.angle_beta   90.00
_cell.angle_gamma   90.00
#
_symmetry.space_group_name_H-M   'P 1'
#
loop_
_entity.id
_entity.type
_entity.pdbx_description
1 polymer ?
#
loop_
_entity_poly.entity_id
_entity_poly.type
_entity_poly.pdbx_seq_one_letter_code
_entity_poly.pdbx_strand_id
1 'polypeptide(L)'
;MNNIEYAQIYLNAMDLIFQQEALTRDIEGNESQIMPAGYGEFKVAKVDVSGLGDFERNVGYAKGSGKFTWETIKMQKERSIELRVDRLENGEALDKAFSAMCSELTRTKVIPEVDAARVANIFGYEGIKTIGEKITTAQEVIKALRTAANYMDNAEVPA
;
A
#
# COMPACT_ATOMS: atom_id res chain seq x y z
N MET A 1 34.68 -10.32 -3.26
CA MET A 1 33.56 -9.68 -2.59
C MET A 1 32.34 -9.83 -3.47
N ASN A 2 31.26 -10.34 -2.93
CA ASN A 2 30.14 -10.85 -3.73
C ASN A 2 29.20 -9.69 -4.10
N ASN A 3 28.95 -9.45 -5.39
CA ASN A 3 28.06 -8.38 -5.86
C ASN A 3 26.64 -8.45 -5.26
N ILE A 4 26.25 -9.62 -4.77
CA ILE A 4 24.94 -9.87 -4.13
C ILE A 4 24.85 -9.20 -2.75
N GLU A 5 25.93 -9.17 -1.96
CA GLU A 5 25.95 -8.54 -0.63
C GLU A 5 25.79 -7.02 -0.73
N TYR A 6 26.44 -6.40 -1.70
CA TYR A 6 26.27 -4.95 -1.94
C TYR A 6 24.85 -4.60 -2.37
N ALA A 7 24.25 -5.39 -3.26
CA ALA A 7 22.88 -5.17 -3.69
C ALA A 7 21.89 -5.25 -2.53
N GLN A 8 22.08 -6.18 -1.59
CA GLN A 8 21.23 -6.31 -0.39
C GLN A 8 21.36 -5.10 0.56
N ILE A 9 22.57 -4.56 0.73
CA ILE A 9 22.79 -3.37 1.58
C ILE A 9 22.05 -2.15 1.01
N TYR A 10 22.12 -1.94 -0.31
CA TYR A 10 21.43 -0.82 -0.96
C TYR A 10 19.91 -0.99 -0.94
N LEU A 11 19.38 -2.20 -1.15
CA LEU A 11 17.96 -2.48 -1.06
C LEU A 11 17.41 -2.18 0.33
N ASN A 12 18.09 -2.60 1.38
CA ASN A 12 17.68 -2.33 2.77
C ASN A 12 17.67 -0.82 3.08
N ALA A 13 18.65 -0.07 2.57
CA ALA A 13 18.71 1.38 2.76
C ALA A 13 17.56 2.09 2.01
N MET A 14 17.23 1.65 0.79
CA MET A 14 16.12 2.20 0.01
C MET A 14 14.78 1.89 0.67
N ASP A 15 14.59 0.68 1.18
CA ASP A 15 13.37 0.27 1.89
C ASP A 15 13.15 1.11 3.17
N LEU A 16 14.22 1.35 3.93
CA LEU A 16 14.15 2.20 5.11
C LEU A 16 13.71 3.64 4.79
N ILE A 17 14.25 4.21 3.71
CA ILE A 17 13.86 5.56 3.24
C ILE A 17 12.38 5.56 2.82
N PHE A 18 11.95 4.54 2.10
CA PHE A 18 10.57 4.39 1.67
C PHE A 18 9.62 4.34 2.88
N GLN A 19 9.92 3.50 3.87
CA GLN A 19 9.12 3.38 5.09
C GLN A 19 9.06 4.67 5.91
N GLN A 20 10.10 5.49 5.88
CA GLN A 20 10.15 6.75 6.63
C GLN A 20 9.41 7.91 5.93
N GLU A 21 9.45 7.97 4.61
CA GLU A 21 9.02 9.14 3.84
C GLU A 21 7.74 8.92 3.03
N ALA A 22 7.28 7.69 2.79
CA ALA A 22 6.04 7.43 2.08
C ALA A 22 4.82 7.92 2.89
N LEU A 23 3.97 8.75 2.27
CA LEU A 23 2.76 9.26 2.91
C LEU A 23 1.68 8.20 3.08
N THR A 24 1.69 7.19 2.22
CA THR A 24 0.70 6.10 2.21
C THR A 24 1.16 4.84 2.94
N ARG A 25 2.25 4.90 3.72
CA ARG A 25 2.77 3.75 4.47
C ARG A 25 1.74 3.10 5.40
N ASP A 26 0.89 3.92 6.03
CA ASP A 26 -0.11 3.44 7.00
C ASP A 26 -1.26 2.67 6.33
N ILE A 27 -1.33 2.70 4.98
CA ILE A 27 -2.32 1.96 4.18
C ILE A 27 -1.74 0.61 3.72
N GLU A 28 -0.49 0.30 4.02
CA GLU A 28 0.12 -0.98 3.68
C GLU A 28 -0.56 -2.14 4.40
N GLY A 29 -0.91 -3.17 3.62
CA GLY A 29 -1.50 -4.38 4.17
C GLY A 29 -0.48 -5.24 4.93
N ASN A 30 -0.97 -6.24 5.63
CA ASN A 30 -0.12 -7.19 6.35
C ASN A 30 0.52 -8.17 5.35
N GLU A 31 1.84 -8.18 5.26
CA GLU A 31 2.61 -9.07 4.38
C GLU A 31 2.31 -10.56 4.61
N SER A 32 1.93 -10.95 5.84
CA SER A 32 1.59 -12.34 6.16
C SER A 32 0.35 -12.87 5.42
N GLN A 33 -0.48 -11.98 4.87
CA GLN A 33 -1.67 -12.32 4.09
C GLN A 33 -1.42 -12.37 2.58
N ILE A 34 -0.19 -12.08 2.15
CA ILE A 34 0.20 -12.00 0.75
C ILE A 34 1.14 -13.15 0.42
N MET A 35 0.86 -13.89 -0.63
CA MET A 35 1.74 -14.95 -1.14
C MET A 35 2.10 -14.69 -2.60
N PRO A 36 3.38 -14.80 -2.99
CA PRO A 36 3.76 -14.75 -4.39
C PRO A 36 3.13 -15.92 -5.15
N ALA A 37 2.55 -15.64 -6.31
CA ALA A 37 1.85 -16.66 -7.11
C ALA A 37 2.56 -17.01 -8.42
N GLY A 38 3.38 -16.09 -8.94
CA GLY A 38 4.10 -16.20 -10.19
C GLY A 38 4.74 -14.88 -10.56
N TYR A 39 5.24 -14.77 -11.79
CA TYR A 39 5.82 -13.52 -12.27
C TYR A 39 4.72 -12.44 -12.39
N GLY A 40 4.86 -11.36 -11.64
CA GLY A 40 3.91 -10.25 -11.66
C GLY A 40 2.54 -10.55 -11.03
N GLU A 41 2.40 -11.64 -10.27
CA GLU A 41 1.16 -12.02 -9.62
C GLU A 41 1.37 -12.30 -8.14
N PHE A 42 0.40 -11.92 -7.31
CA PHE A 42 0.36 -12.29 -5.90
C PHE A 42 -1.06 -12.73 -5.48
N LYS A 43 -1.13 -13.56 -4.45
CA LYS A 43 -2.38 -14.03 -3.86
C LYS A 43 -2.63 -13.35 -2.55
N VAL A 44 -3.85 -12.88 -2.36
CA VAL A 44 -4.33 -12.31 -1.10
C VAL A 44 -5.36 -13.25 -0.48
N ALA A 45 -5.22 -13.51 0.81
CA ALA A 45 -6.18 -14.30 1.56
C ALA A 45 -7.46 -13.50 1.81
N LYS A 46 -8.60 -14.10 1.46
CA LYS A 46 -9.93 -13.54 1.72
C LYS A 46 -10.70 -14.49 2.62
N VAL A 47 -11.08 -13.98 3.78
CA VAL A 47 -11.84 -14.73 4.78
C VAL A 47 -13.23 -14.12 4.89
N ASP A 48 -14.24 -14.94 4.71
CA ASP A 48 -15.63 -14.57 4.91
C ASP A 48 -16.21 -15.48 5.99
N VAL A 49 -16.83 -14.88 7.01
CA VAL A 49 -17.39 -15.62 8.16
C VAL A 49 -18.82 -15.13 8.37
N SER A 50 -19.74 -16.08 8.53
CA SER A 50 -21.12 -15.76 8.87
C SER A 50 -21.21 -15.03 10.21
N GLY A 51 -22.16 -14.11 10.35
CA GLY A 51 -22.42 -13.40 11.59
C GLY A 51 -22.87 -14.33 12.72
N LEU A 52 -22.99 -13.77 13.92
CA LEU A 52 -23.54 -14.44 15.08
C LEU A 52 -25.04 -14.66 14.88
N GLY A 53 -25.51 -15.84 15.25
CA GLY A 53 -26.95 -16.15 15.28
C GLY A 53 -27.45 -16.24 16.73
N ASP A 54 -28.77 -16.16 16.91
CA ASP A 54 -29.38 -16.28 18.23
C ASP A 54 -29.19 -17.68 18.82
N PHE A 55 -28.90 -17.71 20.11
CA PHE A 55 -28.82 -18.94 20.87
C PHE A 55 -30.17 -19.36 21.40
N GLU A 56 -30.67 -20.52 20.98
CA GLU A 56 -31.89 -21.12 21.54
C GLU A 56 -31.51 -22.24 22.52
N ARG A 57 -31.96 -22.09 23.77
CA ARG A 57 -31.62 -23.01 24.87
C ARG A 57 -31.94 -24.48 24.57
N ASN A 58 -32.96 -24.76 23.76
CA ASN A 58 -33.40 -26.12 23.44
C ASN A 58 -32.82 -26.67 22.11
N VAL A 59 -32.27 -25.80 21.25
CA VAL A 59 -31.74 -26.15 19.92
C VAL A 59 -30.22 -26.09 19.89
N GLY A 60 -29.64 -25.23 20.74
CA GLY A 60 -28.19 -25.06 20.85
C GLY A 60 -27.64 -23.87 20.04
N TYR A 61 -26.41 -23.98 19.60
CA TYR A 61 -25.71 -22.91 18.87
C TYR A 61 -26.16 -22.82 17.41
N ALA A 62 -26.30 -21.59 16.92
CA ALA A 62 -26.51 -21.35 15.49
C ALA A 62 -25.33 -21.90 14.68
N LYS A 63 -25.62 -22.55 13.56
CA LYS A 63 -24.60 -23.07 12.66
C LYS A 63 -24.02 -21.93 11.82
N GLY A 64 -22.77 -21.59 12.05
CA GLY A 64 -22.02 -20.63 11.25
C GLY A 64 -21.31 -21.31 10.08
N SER A 65 -21.03 -20.54 9.04
CA SER A 65 -20.19 -20.95 7.91
C SER A 65 -18.99 -20.00 7.77
N GLY A 66 -17.84 -20.53 7.47
CA GLY A 66 -16.66 -19.76 7.12
C GLY A 66 -16.13 -20.19 5.75
N LYS A 67 -15.75 -19.22 4.93
CA LYS A 67 -15.14 -19.45 3.62
C LYS A 67 -13.78 -18.78 3.57
N PHE A 68 -12.77 -19.56 3.23
CA PHE A 68 -11.41 -19.08 2.99
C PHE A 68 -11.10 -19.23 1.50
N THR A 69 -10.71 -18.13 0.86
CA THR A 69 -10.38 -18.13 -0.57
C THR A 69 -9.13 -17.31 -0.82
N TRP A 70 -8.36 -17.72 -1.83
CA TRP A 70 -7.24 -16.97 -2.34
C TRP A 70 -7.66 -16.22 -3.60
N GLU A 71 -7.51 -14.91 -3.59
CA GLU A 71 -7.72 -14.05 -4.76
C GLU A 71 -6.37 -13.74 -5.40
N THR A 72 -6.23 -13.99 -6.70
CA THR A 72 -5.00 -13.68 -7.43
C THR A 72 -5.11 -12.28 -8.03
N ILE A 73 -4.17 -11.42 -7.68
CA ILE A 73 -4.08 -10.05 -8.17
C ILE A 73 -2.84 -9.92 -9.05
N LYS A 74 -3.01 -9.31 -10.23
CA LYS A 74 -1.92 -9.04 -11.17
C LYS A 74 -1.35 -7.65 -10.92
N MET A 75 -0.03 -7.56 -10.92
CA MET A 75 0.65 -6.26 -10.91
C MET A 75 0.43 -5.56 -12.25
N GLN A 76 -0.13 -4.35 -12.20
CA GLN A 76 -0.50 -3.59 -13.40
C GLN A 76 0.62 -2.67 -13.89
N LYS A 77 1.59 -2.35 -13.04
CA LYS A 77 2.65 -1.39 -13.35
C LYS A 77 4.01 -2.04 -13.11
N GLU A 78 4.85 -1.99 -14.12
CA GLU A 78 6.25 -2.37 -14.05
C GLU A 78 7.09 -1.19 -14.52
N ARG A 79 7.95 -0.70 -13.64
CA ARG A 79 8.81 0.47 -13.90
C ARG A 79 10.24 0.12 -13.56
N SER A 80 11.15 0.54 -14.40
CA SER A 80 12.58 0.31 -14.19
C SER A 80 13.40 1.52 -14.61
N ILE A 81 14.55 1.68 -13.98
CA ILE A 81 15.57 2.65 -14.35
C ILE A 81 16.94 2.00 -14.16
N GLU A 82 17.84 2.25 -15.08
CA GLU A 82 19.23 1.84 -14.95
C GLU A 82 20.08 3.05 -14.56
N LEU A 83 20.72 2.99 -13.40
CA LEU A 83 21.70 3.98 -12.95
C LEU A 83 23.10 3.41 -13.12
N ARG A 84 23.99 4.14 -13.76
CA ARG A 84 25.40 3.80 -13.92
C ARG A 84 26.27 4.86 -13.28
N VAL A 85 27.20 4.44 -12.45
CA VAL A 85 28.24 5.27 -11.86
C VAL A 85 29.57 4.67 -12.23
N ASP A 86 30.52 5.51 -12.64
CA ASP A 86 31.87 5.04 -12.93
C ASP A 86 32.50 4.47 -11.66
N ARG A 87 33.17 3.33 -11.79
CA ARG A 87 33.78 2.62 -10.67
C ARG A 87 34.87 3.44 -9.99
N LEU A 88 35.63 4.21 -10.78
CA LEU A 88 36.71 5.06 -10.27
C LEU A 88 36.13 6.23 -9.47
N GLU A 89 35.12 6.92 -10.01
CA GLU A 89 34.45 8.04 -9.32
C GLU A 89 33.76 7.57 -8.04
N ASN A 90 33.12 6.40 -8.06
CA ASN A 90 32.47 5.85 -6.86
C ASN A 90 33.49 5.44 -5.80
N GLY A 91 34.63 4.87 -6.19
CA GLY A 91 35.74 4.52 -5.29
C GLY A 91 36.39 5.75 -4.65
N GLU A 92 36.59 6.82 -5.40
CA GLU A 92 37.10 8.10 -4.90
C GLU A 92 36.12 8.78 -3.90
N ALA A 93 34.81 8.64 -4.15
CA ALA A 93 33.76 9.14 -3.27
C ALA A 93 33.43 8.19 -2.09
N LEU A 94 34.26 7.18 -1.81
CA LEU A 94 34.07 6.21 -0.72
C LEU A 94 32.70 5.49 -0.80
N ASP A 95 32.30 5.07 -1.98
CA ASP A 95 31.00 4.41 -2.26
C ASP A 95 29.74 5.21 -1.90
N LYS A 96 29.88 6.51 -1.62
CA LYS A 96 28.76 7.37 -1.25
C LYS A 96 27.95 7.88 -2.44
N ALA A 97 28.58 8.00 -3.61
CA ALA A 97 27.92 8.57 -4.79
C ALA A 97 26.73 7.71 -5.23
N PHE A 98 26.91 6.41 -5.35
CA PHE A 98 25.84 5.50 -5.74
C PHE A 98 24.70 5.45 -4.69
N SER A 99 25.07 5.38 -3.40
CA SER A 99 24.09 5.39 -2.31
C SER A 99 23.26 6.68 -2.29
N ALA A 100 23.90 7.84 -2.48
CA ALA A 100 23.23 9.13 -2.55
C ALA A 100 22.25 9.20 -3.74
N MET A 101 22.67 8.72 -4.93
CA MET A 101 21.81 8.69 -6.11
C MET A 101 20.59 7.78 -5.91
N CYS A 102 20.78 6.60 -5.32
CA CYS A 102 19.67 5.68 -5.01
C CYS A 102 18.70 6.30 -3.99
N SER A 103 19.21 6.94 -2.96
CA SER A 103 18.39 7.61 -1.93
C SER A 103 17.57 8.75 -2.54
N GLU A 104 18.22 9.59 -3.34
CA GLU A 104 17.54 10.71 -4.02
C GLU A 104 16.51 10.23 -5.05
N LEU A 105 16.81 9.18 -5.82
CA LEU A 105 15.85 8.55 -6.72
C LEU A 105 14.62 8.05 -5.97
N THR A 106 14.83 7.33 -4.86
CA THR A 106 13.75 6.80 -4.05
C THR A 106 12.85 7.91 -3.54
N ARG A 107 13.45 8.94 -2.94
CA ARG A 107 12.73 10.08 -2.37
C ARG A 107 11.99 10.91 -3.40
N THR A 108 12.60 11.23 -4.53
CA THR A 108 12.07 12.20 -5.50
C THR A 108 11.23 11.57 -6.61
N LYS A 109 11.39 10.29 -6.88
CA LYS A 109 10.72 9.63 -8.01
C LYS A 109 9.88 8.42 -7.57
N VAL A 110 10.45 7.49 -6.80
CA VAL A 110 9.74 6.25 -6.46
C VAL A 110 8.59 6.51 -5.50
N ILE A 111 8.85 7.19 -4.38
CA ILE A 111 7.83 7.48 -3.36
C ILE A 111 6.64 8.25 -3.94
N PRO A 112 6.81 9.39 -4.62
CA PRO A 112 5.68 10.13 -5.17
C PRO A 112 4.88 9.33 -6.22
N GLU A 113 5.54 8.50 -7.03
CA GLU A 113 4.86 7.65 -8.01
C GLU A 113 4.04 6.55 -7.34
N VAL A 114 4.57 5.92 -6.29
CA VAL A 114 3.88 4.87 -5.53
C VAL A 114 2.68 5.47 -4.78
N ASP A 115 2.88 6.59 -4.08
CA ASP A 115 1.80 7.27 -3.36
C ASP A 115 0.67 7.69 -4.29
N ALA A 116 1.00 8.29 -5.42
CA ALA A 116 0.01 8.67 -6.44
C ALA A 116 -0.73 7.45 -7.01
N ALA A 117 -0.03 6.33 -7.24
CA ALA A 117 -0.64 5.11 -7.73
C ALA A 117 -1.58 4.47 -6.70
N ARG A 118 -1.19 4.45 -5.42
CA ARG A 118 -2.03 3.95 -4.32
C ARG A 118 -3.31 4.76 -4.19
N VAL A 119 -3.19 6.07 -4.15
CA VAL A 119 -4.35 6.97 -4.07
C VAL A 119 -5.26 6.79 -5.29
N ALA A 120 -4.70 6.72 -6.51
CA ALA A 120 -5.49 6.50 -7.72
C ALA A 120 -6.24 5.15 -7.70
N ASN A 121 -5.60 4.08 -7.20
CA ASN A 121 -6.23 2.77 -7.08
C ASN A 121 -7.37 2.79 -6.05
N ILE A 122 -7.20 3.49 -4.93
CA ILE A 122 -8.25 3.65 -3.92
C ILE A 122 -9.46 4.36 -4.53
N PHE A 123 -9.26 5.49 -5.21
CA PHE A 123 -10.36 6.23 -5.84
C PHE A 123 -11.01 5.51 -7.02
N GLY A 124 -10.30 4.61 -7.69
CA GLY A 124 -10.80 3.79 -8.79
C GLY A 124 -11.54 2.52 -8.37
N TYR A 125 -11.55 2.18 -7.08
CA TYR A 125 -12.19 0.96 -6.60
C TYR A 125 -13.70 1.12 -6.49
N GLU A 126 -14.47 0.20 -7.08
CA GLU A 126 -15.96 0.27 -7.15
C GLU A 126 -16.64 0.30 -5.78
N GLY A 127 -16.01 -0.28 -4.75
CA GLY A 127 -16.52 -0.29 -3.38
C GLY A 127 -16.35 1.02 -2.61
N ILE A 128 -15.60 1.98 -3.17
CA ILE A 128 -15.31 3.26 -2.50
C ILE A 128 -16.17 4.36 -3.13
N LYS A 129 -17.01 4.98 -2.30
CA LYS A 129 -17.79 6.12 -2.72
C LYS A 129 -16.92 7.37 -2.77
N THR A 130 -16.81 7.96 -3.94
CA THR A 130 -16.11 9.24 -4.15
C THR A 130 -17.13 10.39 -4.16
N ILE A 131 -16.81 11.46 -3.47
CA ILE A 131 -17.59 12.72 -3.48
C ILE A 131 -16.72 13.76 -4.17
N GLY A 132 -17.09 14.16 -5.40
CA GLY A 132 -16.40 15.20 -6.14
C GLY A 132 -17.07 16.55 -5.90
N GLU A 133 -16.44 17.44 -5.15
CA GLU A 133 -16.87 18.82 -4.98
C GLU A 133 -15.75 19.79 -5.39
N LYS A 134 -16.12 20.88 -6.07
CA LYS A 134 -15.19 21.95 -6.36
C LYS A 134 -15.09 22.86 -5.11
N ILE A 135 -13.95 22.83 -4.45
CA ILE A 135 -13.69 23.61 -3.25
C ILE A 135 -12.99 24.92 -3.65
N THR A 136 -13.59 26.06 -3.34
CA THR A 136 -13.05 27.38 -3.63
C THR A 136 -12.81 28.21 -2.36
N THR A 137 -13.48 27.87 -1.26
CA THR A 137 -13.39 28.59 0.01
C THR A 137 -13.08 27.65 1.17
N ALA A 138 -12.49 28.20 2.25
CA ALA A 138 -12.22 27.44 3.47
C ALA A 138 -13.50 26.87 4.13
N GLN A 139 -14.63 27.56 4.00
CA GLN A 139 -15.90 27.10 4.52
C GLN A 139 -16.42 25.86 3.79
N GLU A 140 -16.17 25.75 2.49
CA GLU A 140 -16.54 24.58 1.70
C GLU A 140 -15.72 23.34 2.09
N VAL A 141 -14.46 23.49 2.51
CA VAL A 141 -13.66 22.40 3.07
C VAL A 141 -14.33 21.83 4.32
N ILE A 142 -14.72 22.69 5.25
CA ILE A 142 -15.39 22.26 6.50
C ILE A 142 -16.72 21.58 6.21
N LYS A 143 -17.47 22.10 5.23
CA LYS A 143 -18.74 21.51 4.81
C LYS A 143 -18.52 20.12 4.20
N ALA A 144 -17.53 19.97 3.31
CA ALA A 144 -17.19 18.68 2.69
C ALA A 144 -16.77 17.64 3.73
N LEU A 145 -15.92 18.02 4.72
CA LEU A 145 -15.55 17.14 5.82
C LEU A 145 -16.74 16.70 6.68
N ARG A 146 -17.63 17.62 7.02
CA ARG A 146 -18.87 17.26 7.75
C ARG A 146 -19.77 16.33 6.94
N THR A 147 -19.90 16.56 5.65
CA THR A 147 -20.68 15.69 4.77
C THR A 147 -20.09 14.29 4.71
N ALA A 148 -18.76 14.17 4.63
CA ALA A 148 -18.06 12.89 4.67
C ALA A 148 -18.23 12.18 6.02
N ALA A 149 -18.09 12.89 7.13
CA ALA A 149 -18.32 12.35 8.48
C ALA A 149 -19.75 11.82 8.65
N ASN A 150 -20.76 12.63 8.29
CA ASN A 150 -22.16 12.20 8.34
C ASN A 150 -22.45 10.98 7.46
N TYR A 151 -21.73 10.86 6.33
CA TYR A 151 -21.88 9.69 5.46
C TYR A 151 -21.30 8.43 6.14
N MET A 152 -20.15 8.55 6.81
CA MET A 152 -19.54 7.44 7.55
C MET A 152 -20.42 7.03 8.74
N ASP A 153 -20.96 7.99 9.48
CA ASP A 153 -21.86 7.75 10.60
C ASP A 153 -23.14 7.01 10.14
N ASN A 154 -23.74 7.42 9.02
CA ASN A 154 -24.90 6.75 8.44
C ASN A 154 -24.59 5.35 7.88
N ALA A 155 -23.34 5.09 7.52
CA ALA A 155 -22.86 3.78 7.07
C ALA A 155 -22.36 2.89 8.23
N GLU A 156 -22.54 3.35 9.50
CA GLU A 156 -22.13 2.62 10.71
C GLU A 156 -20.64 2.25 10.72
N VAL A 157 -19.78 3.08 10.11
CA VAL A 157 -18.33 2.88 10.14
C VAL A 157 -17.81 3.18 11.55
N PRO A 158 -17.12 2.25 12.23
CA PRO A 158 -16.57 2.49 13.56
C PRO A 158 -15.52 3.61 13.53
N ALA A 159 -15.50 4.42 14.59
CA ALA A 159 -14.57 5.53 14.77
C ALA A 159 -13.14 5.07 15.10
#